data_17b89cbb5f20f440a07b0437329e719b
#
_entry.id   17b89cbb5f20f440a07b0437329e719b
#
_cell.length_a   1.000
_cell.length_b   1.000
_cell.length_c   1.000
_cell.angle_alpha   90.00
_cell.angle_beta   90.00
_cell.angle_gamma   90.00
#
_symmetry.space_group_name_H-M   'P 1'
#
loop_
_entity.id
_entity.type
_entity.pdbx_description
1 polymer ?
#
loop_
_entity_poly.entity_id
_entity_poly.type
_entity_poly.pdbx_seq_one_letter_code
_entity_poly.pdbx_strand_id
1 'polypeptide(L)'
;MATVAGEVRRRRKELGWSAQELADECGALGHAIPRNVIANMESGRRASLPLVDVMVLAQALGTNPICLIYPIGYVAEIQRLPYEDRIAPWKAMCWFIAKDDGYLTDRDMLRYQGEHISALGMAEAAMAAEDHARYLVEHARNEAERAKALRNQAEALERVDEAKQRLRVARSFIRRDRGLLPYLPPELADIDPDDSSPDATEEIAL
;
A
#
# COMPACT_ATOMS: atom_id res chain seq x y z
N MET A 1 -21.07 2.87 -9.75
CA MET A 1 -21.43 4.30 -9.68
C MET A 1 -22.26 4.64 -8.44
N ALA A 2 -23.42 4.00 -8.20
CA ALA A 2 -24.26 4.32 -7.04
C ALA A 2 -23.51 4.24 -5.69
N THR A 3 -22.65 3.28 -5.52
CA THR A 3 -21.83 3.10 -4.31
C THR A 3 -20.89 4.28 -4.06
N VAL A 4 -20.13 4.69 -5.09
CA VAL A 4 -19.20 5.83 -5.00
C VAL A 4 -19.98 7.13 -4.71
N ALA A 5 -21.07 7.37 -5.43
CA ALA A 5 -21.91 8.55 -5.25
C ALA A 5 -22.52 8.62 -3.84
N GLY A 6 -22.98 7.49 -3.32
CA GLY A 6 -23.51 7.37 -1.96
C GLY A 6 -22.45 7.67 -0.91
N GLU A 7 -21.24 7.16 -1.09
CA GLU A 7 -20.13 7.35 -0.14
C GLU A 7 -19.60 8.79 -0.17
N VAL A 8 -19.45 9.41 -1.35
CA VAL A 8 -19.12 10.84 -1.46
C VAL A 8 -20.14 11.69 -0.74
N ARG A 9 -21.45 11.45 -0.98
CA ARG A 9 -22.53 12.18 -0.30
C ARG A 9 -22.50 11.98 1.22
N ARG A 10 -22.25 10.76 1.69
CA ARG A 10 -22.17 10.45 3.12
C ARG A 10 -21.05 11.25 3.78
N ARG A 11 -19.82 11.19 3.25
CA ARG A 11 -18.64 11.89 3.79
C ARG A 11 -18.77 13.39 3.75
N ARG A 12 -19.26 13.94 2.63
CA ARG A 12 -19.55 15.38 2.51
C ARG A 12 -20.51 15.86 3.60
N LYS A 13 -21.57 15.10 3.87
CA LYS A 13 -22.53 15.42 4.93
C LYS A 13 -21.94 15.31 6.33
N GLU A 14 -21.07 14.35 6.58
CA GLU A 14 -20.35 14.20 7.86
C GLU A 14 -19.44 15.41 8.14
N LEU A 15 -18.85 16.00 7.08
CA LEU A 15 -18.11 17.25 7.17
C LEU A 15 -19.02 18.48 7.30
N GLY A 16 -20.35 18.33 7.18
CA GLY A 16 -21.30 19.44 7.19
C GLY A 16 -21.32 20.26 5.90
N TRP A 17 -20.67 19.80 4.83
CA TRP A 17 -20.47 20.55 3.61
C TRP A 17 -21.67 20.50 2.67
N SER A 18 -21.92 21.63 1.99
CA SER A 18 -22.75 21.70 0.79
C SER A 18 -22.04 21.14 -0.43
N ALA A 19 -22.76 20.87 -1.52
CA ALA A 19 -22.13 20.45 -2.78
C ALA A 19 -21.28 21.57 -3.40
N GLN A 20 -21.52 22.85 -3.02
CA GLN A 20 -20.69 23.97 -3.47
C GLN A 20 -19.34 23.94 -2.74
N GLU A 21 -19.31 23.77 -1.43
CA GLU A 21 -18.07 23.70 -0.66
C GLU A 21 -17.18 22.55 -1.13
N LEU A 22 -17.74 21.36 -1.42
CA LEU A 22 -16.98 20.27 -2.02
C LEU A 22 -16.44 20.63 -3.42
N ALA A 23 -17.21 21.38 -4.23
CA ALA A 23 -16.74 21.84 -5.54
C ALA A 23 -15.58 22.84 -5.41
N ASP A 24 -15.65 23.73 -4.43
CA ASP A 24 -14.62 24.73 -4.14
C ASP A 24 -13.31 24.05 -3.67
N GLU A 25 -13.40 23.05 -2.78
CA GLU A 25 -12.26 22.24 -2.35
C GLU A 25 -11.61 21.46 -3.52
N CYS A 26 -12.42 20.87 -4.41
CA CYS A 26 -11.87 20.24 -5.62
C CYS A 26 -11.13 21.26 -6.50
N GLY A 27 -11.67 22.48 -6.62
CA GLY A 27 -11.03 23.58 -7.35
C GLY A 27 -9.71 24.01 -6.73
N ALA A 28 -9.62 24.06 -5.40
CA ALA A 28 -8.39 24.37 -4.67
C ALA A 28 -7.28 23.33 -4.89
N LEU A 29 -7.66 22.08 -5.19
CA LEU A 29 -6.73 20.99 -5.55
C LEU A 29 -6.29 21.06 -7.03
N GLY A 30 -6.70 22.07 -7.79
CA GLY A 30 -6.33 22.26 -9.19
C GLY A 30 -7.19 21.49 -10.21
N HIS A 31 -8.25 20.82 -9.78
CA HIS A 31 -9.18 20.11 -10.65
C HIS A 31 -10.62 20.44 -10.29
N ALA A 32 -11.18 21.44 -10.97
CA ALA A 32 -12.54 21.92 -10.72
C ALA A 32 -13.59 20.88 -11.12
N ILE A 33 -14.38 20.44 -10.14
CA ILE A 33 -15.59 19.63 -10.36
C ILE A 33 -16.81 20.52 -10.05
N PRO A 34 -17.57 20.95 -11.06
CA PRO A 34 -18.68 21.89 -10.83
C PRO A 34 -19.74 21.33 -9.88
N ARG A 35 -20.35 22.21 -9.09
CA ARG A 35 -21.42 21.86 -8.12
C ARG A 35 -22.52 21.00 -8.74
N ASN A 36 -22.98 21.35 -9.96
CA ASN A 36 -24.02 20.60 -10.66
C ASN A 36 -23.58 19.17 -11.04
N VAL A 37 -22.29 18.97 -11.30
CA VAL A 37 -21.71 17.65 -11.58
C VAL A 37 -21.75 16.80 -10.30
N ILE A 38 -21.34 17.36 -9.16
CA ILE A 38 -21.40 16.69 -7.85
C ILE A 38 -22.86 16.35 -7.51
N ALA A 39 -23.79 17.30 -7.63
CA ALA A 39 -25.21 17.09 -7.33
C ALA A 39 -25.86 16.02 -8.25
N ASN A 40 -25.50 16.01 -9.54
CA ASN A 40 -25.98 15.00 -10.49
C ASN A 40 -25.39 13.61 -10.21
N MET A 41 -24.13 13.53 -9.80
CA MET A 41 -23.51 12.29 -9.36
C MET A 41 -24.21 11.74 -8.11
N GLU A 42 -24.37 12.56 -7.06
CA GLU A 42 -24.99 12.17 -5.80
C GLU A 42 -26.46 11.76 -5.95
N SER A 43 -27.16 12.29 -6.95
CA SER A 43 -28.56 11.93 -7.27
C SER A 43 -28.68 10.73 -8.22
N GLY A 44 -27.56 10.14 -8.64
CA GLY A 44 -27.54 8.99 -9.55
C GLY A 44 -27.85 9.32 -11.01
N ARG A 45 -27.95 10.62 -11.38
CA ARG A 45 -28.23 11.03 -12.77
C ARG A 45 -27.00 10.95 -13.67
N ARG A 46 -25.82 10.84 -13.12
CA ARG A 46 -24.58 10.71 -13.89
C ARG A 46 -24.23 9.22 -14.07
N ALA A 47 -24.10 8.78 -15.30
CA ALA A 47 -23.84 7.37 -15.64
C ALA A 47 -22.38 6.96 -15.46
N SER A 48 -21.43 7.90 -15.55
CA SER A 48 -19.98 7.64 -15.44
C SER A 48 -19.30 8.69 -14.59
N LEU A 49 -18.19 8.29 -13.95
CA LEU A 49 -17.31 9.15 -13.17
C LEU A 49 -15.88 8.94 -13.66
N PRO A 50 -15.18 9.96 -14.18
CA PRO A 50 -13.78 9.85 -14.52
C PRO A 50 -12.94 9.45 -13.30
N LEU A 51 -11.91 8.67 -13.51
CA LEU A 51 -11.03 8.23 -12.42
C LEU A 51 -10.39 9.42 -11.70
N VAL A 52 -9.99 10.45 -12.44
CA VAL A 52 -9.43 11.67 -11.84
C VAL A 52 -10.41 12.36 -10.90
N ASP A 53 -11.70 12.39 -11.25
CA ASP A 53 -12.74 12.95 -10.36
C ASP A 53 -12.81 12.16 -9.03
N VAL A 54 -12.69 10.81 -9.08
CA VAL A 54 -12.66 9.96 -7.87
C VAL A 54 -11.44 10.29 -7.00
N MET A 55 -10.28 10.47 -7.61
CA MET A 55 -9.04 10.80 -6.89
C MET A 55 -9.13 12.17 -6.21
N VAL A 56 -9.62 13.18 -6.94
CA VAL A 56 -9.77 14.55 -6.42
C VAL A 56 -10.84 14.62 -5.33
N LEU A 57 -12.01 13.97 -5.53
CA LEU A 57 -13.06 13.90 -4.52
C LEU A 57 -12.57 13.20 -3.24
N ALA A 58 -11.78 12.15 -3.37
CA ALA A 58 -11.21 11.48 -2.21
C ALA A 58 -10.26 12.40 -1.44
N GLN A 59 -9.36 13.08 -2.14
CA GLN A 59 -8.43 14.03 -1.52
C GLN A 59 -9.17 15.19 -0.85
N ALA A 60 -10.17 15.79 -1.51
CA ALA A 60 -11.01 16.87 -0.96
C ALA A 60 -11.76 16.41 0.31
N LEU A 61 -12.23 15.17 0.35
CA LEU A 61 -12.95 14.58 1.49
C LEU A 61 -12.03 13.99 2.57
N GLY A 62 -10.71 14.16 2.46
CA GLY A 62 -9.74 13.64 3.43
C GLY A 62 -9.72 12.11 3.52
N THR A 63 -9.91 11.41 2.40
CA THR A 63 -9.95 9.94 2.36
C THR A 63 -9.15 9.38 1.18
N ASN A 64 -8.99 8.05 1.13
CA ASN A 64 -8.37 7.39 -0.01
C ASN A 64 -9.40 7.05 -1.10
N PRO A 65 -9.04 7.10 -2.41
CA PRO A 65 -9.94 6.76 -3.51
C PRO A 65 -10.57 5.37 -3.36
N ILE A 66 -9.80 4.41 -2.86
CA ILE A 66 -10.26 3.04 -2.62
C ILE A 66 -11.45 2.98 -1.65
N CYS A 67 -11.50 3.88 -0.66
CA CYS A 67 -12.56 3.95 0.33
C CYS A 67 -13.87 4.51 -0.25
N LEU A 68 -13.80 5.32 -1.33
CA LEU A 68 -14.98 5.75 -2.07
C LEU A 68 -15.53 4.63 -2.94
N ILE A 69 -14.67 3.80 -3.53
CA ILE A 69 -15.04 2.69 -4.40
C ILE A 69 -15.61 1.52 -3.59
N TYR A 70 -14.94 1.20 -2.48
CA TYR A 70 -15.28 0.09 -1.58
C TYR A 70 -15.51 0.63 -0.16
N PRO A 71 -16.72 1.08 0.20
CA PRO A 71 -17.01 1.67 1.51
C PRO A 71 -17.11 0.58 2.59
N ILE A 72 -15.95 0.05 2.98
CA ILE A 72 -15.81 -1.02 3.97
C ILE A 72 -16.35 -0.53 5.30
N GLY A 73 -17.20 -1.36 5.93
CA GLY A 73 -17.84 -1.05 7.21
C GLY A 73 -19.09 -0.17 7.11
N TYR A 74 -19.41 0.38 5.93
CA TYR A 74 -20.58 1.24 5.74
C TYR A 74 -21.68 0.62 4.89
N VAL A 75 -21.38 -0.42 4.11
CA VAL A 75 -22.35 -1.21 3.33
C VAL A 75 -22.06 -2.70 3.50
N ALA A 76 -23.11 -3.51 3.53
CA ALA A 76 -22.96 -4.96 3.71
C ALA A 76 -22.37 -5.62 2.45
N GLU A 77 -22.83 -5.20 1.27
CA GLU A 77 -22.48 -5.82 0.01
C GLU A 77 -22.40 -4.79 -1.11
N ILE A 78 -21.52 -5.05 -2.07
CA ILE A 78 -21.39 -4.30 -3.33
C ILE A 78 -21.37 -5.24 -4.52
N GLN A 79 -21.63 -4.70 -5.69
CA GLN A 79 -21.42 -5.37 -6.95
C GLN A 79 -20.02 -4.97 -7.49
N ARG A 80 -19.12 -5.95 -7.59
CA ARG A 80 -17.74 -5.74 -8.05
C ARG A 80 -17.70 -5.44 -9.54
N LEU A 81 -18.31 -6.28 -10.34
CA LEU A 81 -18.43 -6.14 -11.80
C LEU A 81 -19.90 -6.18 -12.23
N PRO A 82 -20.25 -5.60 -13.39
CA PRO A 82 -21.59 -5.76 -13.94
C PRO A 82 -21.96 -7.25 -14.09
N TYR A 83 -23.21 -7.58 -13.77
CA TYR A 83 -23.78 -8.95 -13.86
C TYR A 83 -23.19 -9.99 -12.90
N GLU A 84 -22.31 -9.61 -11.98
CA GLU A 84 -21.85 -10.48 -10.90
C GLU A 84 -22.76 -10.42 -9.67
N ASP A 85 -22.68 -11.44 -8.83
CA ASP A 85 -23.29 -11.44 -7.51
C ASP A 85 -22.69 -10.38 -6.60
N ARG A 86 -23.47 -9.95 -5.64
CA ARG A 86 -23.00 -9.00 -4.62
C ARG A 86 -22.08 -9.71 -3.63
N ILE A 87 -21.01 -9.06 -3.27
CA ILE A 87 -20.02 -9.57 -2.32
C ILE A 87 -19.67 -8.53 -1.27
N ALA A 88 -19.07 -8.96 -0.17
CA ALA A 88 -18.59 -8.06 0.86
C ALA A 88 -17.55 -7.07 0.29
N PRO A 89 -17.62 -5.77 0.64
CA PRO A 89 -16.71 -4.75 0.14
C PRO A 89 -15.23 -5.09 0.35
N TRP A 90 -14.88 -5.72 1.48
CA TRP A 90 -13.53 -6.19 1.76
C TRP A 90 -13.01 -7.17 0.70
N LYS A 91 -13.80 -8.17 0.32
CA LYS A 91 -13.41 -9.13 -0.72
C LYS A 91 -13.22 -8.46 -2.07
N ALA A 92 -14.14 -7.55 -2.43
CA ALA A 92 -14.02 -6.79 -3.68
C ALA A 92 -12.77 -5.90 -3.69
N MET A 93 -12.43 -5.27 -2.56
CA MET A 93 -11.21 -4.49 -2.41
C MET A 93 -9.97 -5.39 -2.53
N CYS A 94 -9.91 -6.52 -1.84
CA CYS A 94 -8.79 -7.46 -1.93
C CYS A 94 -8.53 -7.90 -3.39
N TRP A 95 -9.59 -8.20 -4.12
CA TRP A 95 -9.48 -8.48 -5.55
C TRP A 95 -8.91 -7.30 -6.34
N PHE A 96 -9.40 -6.07 -6.08
CA PHE A 96 -8.97 -4.87 -6.79
C PHE A 96 -7.48 -4.55 -6.58
N ILE A 97 -6.95 -4.80 -5.39
CA ILE A 97 -5.55 -4.57 -5.03
C ILE A 97 -4.67 -5.82 -5.14
N ALA A 98 -5.15 -6.85 -5.85
CA ALA A 98 -4.43 -8.10 -6.07
C ALA A 98 -3.98 -8.82 -4.76
N LYS A 99 -4.79 -8.75 -3.71
CA LYS A 99 -4.59 -9.48 -2.44
C LYS A 99 -5.46 -10.73 -2.31
N ASP A 100 -6.22 -11.07 -3.35
CA ASP A 100 -7.07 -12.27 -3.36
C ASP A 100 -6.36 -13.37 -4.15
N ASP A 101 -5.97 -14.45 -3.49
CA ASP A 101 -5.20 -15.56 -4.05
C ASP A 101 -5.92 -16.31 -5.21
N GLY A 102 -7.22 -16.07 -5.39
CA GLY A 102 -8.03 -16.76 -6.41
C GLY A 102 -7.92 -16.22 -7.85
N TYR A 103 -7.31 -15.06 -8.06
CA TYR A 103 -7.29 -14.37 -9.37
C TYR A 103 -5.90 -13.96 -9.87
N LEU A 104 -4.85 -14.27 -9.10
CA LEU A 104 -3.50 -13.86 -9.47
C LEU A 104 -2.89 -14.87 -10.42
N THR A 105 -2.51 -14.41 -11.60
CA THR A 105 -1.51 -15.10 -12.40
C THR A 105 -0.19 -15.06 -11.64
N ASP A 106 0.66 -16.09 -11.75
CA ASP A 106 1.96 -16.20 -11.07
C ASP A 106 2.93 -15.02 -11.36
N ARG A 107 2.50 -14.05 -12.16
CA ARG A 107 3.31 -12.92 -12.62
C ARG A 107 2.55 -11.61 -12.44
N ASP A 108 2.55 -11.11 -11.21
CA ASP A 108 1.96 -9.80 -10.88
C ASP A 108 2.98 -8.92 -10.18
N MET A 109 3.43 -7.87 -10.89
CA MET A 109 4.41 -6.92 -10.38
C MET A 109 3.91 -6.20 -9.12
N LEU A 110 2.60 -5.94 -9.01
CA LEU A 110 2.02 -5.33 -7.81
C LEU A 110 2.21 -6.23 -6.58
N ARG A 111 2.04 -7.55 -6.74
CA ARG A 111 2.28 -8.53 -5.69
C ARG A 111 3.76 -8.57 -5.31
N TYR A 112 4.67 -8.66 -6.29
CA TYR A 112 6.10 -8.71 -6.02
C TYR A 112 6.60 -7.45 -5.31
N GLN A 113 6.11 -6.28 -5.69
CA GLN A 113 6.39 -5.02 -5.00
C GLN A 113 5.85 -5.04 -3.56
N GLY A 114 4.64 -5.56 -3.35
CA GLY A 114 4.06 -5.72 -2.03
C GLY A 114 4.84 -6.70 -1.14
N GLU A 115 5.29 -7.82 -1.70
CA GLU A 115 6.15 -8.79 -1.02
C GLU A 115 7.51 -8.19 -0.66
N HIS A 116 8.09 -7.39 -1.56
CA HIS A 116 9.33 -6.67 -1.29
C HIS A 116 9.17 -5.68 -0.13
N ILE A 117 8.14 -4.83 -0.15
CA ILE A 117 7.88 -3.85 0.93
C ILE A 117 7.70 -4.57 2.27
N SER A 118 6.95 -5.66 2.28
CA SER A 118 6.74 -6.47 3.49
C SER A 118 8.06 -7.08 3.99
N ALA A 119 8.85 -7.67 3.09
CA ALA A 119 10.13 -8.29 3.43
C ALA A 119 11.17 -7.26 3.90
N LEU A 120 11.19 -6.07 3.30
CA LEU A 120 12.03 -4.95 3.72
C LEU A 120 11.71 -4.53 5.16
N GLY A 121 10.43 -4.29 5.47
CA GLY A 121 10.03 -3.93 6.82
C GLY A 121 10.36 -5.02 7.85
N MET A 122 10.29 -6.29 7.47
CA MET A 122 10.71 -7.40 8.34
C MET A 122 12.23 -7.41 8.57
N ALA A 123 13.03 -7.11 7.55
CA ALA A 123 14.49 -7.03 7.66
C ALA A 123 14.92 -5.86 8.56
N GLU A 124 14.33 -4.69 8.38
CA GLU A 124 14.59 -3.51 9.23
C GLU A 124 14.21 -3.77 10.69
N ALA A 125 13.05 -4.39 10.95
CA ALA A 125 12.62 -4.74 12.29
C ALA A 125 13.53 -5.79 12.95
N ALA A 126 13.99 -6.79 12.18
CA ALA A 126 14.92 -7.81 12.69
C ALA A 126 16.29 -7.21 13.02
N MET A 127 16.82 -6.31 12.18
CA MET A 127 18.08 -5.61 12.42
C MET A 127 17.99 -4.72 13.67
N ALA A 128 16.91 -3.97 13.85
CA ALA A 128 16.68 -3.17 15.05
C ALA A 128 16.60 -4.04 16.32
N ALA A 129 16.01 -5.23 16.23
CA ALA A 129 15.96 -6.18 17.33
C ALA A 129 17.35 -6.77 17.67
N GLU A 130 18.19 -7.03 16.66
CA GLU A 130 19.57 -7.46 16.87
C GLU A 130 20.41 -6.36 17.50
N ASP A 131 20.33 -5.12 17.03
CA ASP A 131 21.00 -3.97 17.63
C ASP A 131 20.65 -3.81 19.12
N HIS A 132 19.38 -3.96 19.45
CA HIS A 132 18.94 -3.95 20.85
C HIS A 132 19.51 -5.13 21.65
N ALA A 133 19.51 -6.33 21.08
CA ALA A 133 20.09 -7.50 21.75
C ALA A 133 21.59 -7.35 21.98
N ARG A 134 22.33 -6.81 21.03
CA ARG A 134 23.76 -6.48 21.14
C ARG A 134 24.00 -5.46 22.26
N TYR A 135 23.20 -4.40 22.33
CA TYR A 135 23.26 -3.43 23.43
C TYR A 135 23.10 -4.10 24.80
N LEU A 136 22.16 -5.07 24.93
CA LEU A 136 21.95 -5.80 26.20
C LEU A 136 23.14 -6.68 26.57
N VAL A 137 23.87 -7.25 25.62
CA VAL A 137 25.11 -8.02 25.86
C VAL A 137 26.20 -7.10 26.41
N GLU A 138 26.36 -5.90 25.84
CA GLU A 138 27.37 -4.93 26.24
C GLU A 138 27.10 -4.35 27.63
N HIS A 139 25.85 -4.24 28.04
CA HIS A 139 25.42 -3.63 29.30
C HIS A 139 24.96 -4.62 30.38
N ALA A 140 25.24 -5.91 30.19
CA ALA A 140 24.92 -6.95 31.18
C ALA A 140 25.72 -6.76 32.48
N ARG A 141 25.05 -6.81 33.62
CA ARG A 141 25.61 -6.51 34.94
C ARG A 141 26.34 -7.69 35.59
N ASN A 142 26.03 -8.91 35.12
CA ASN A 142 26.59 -10.13 35.65
C ASN A 142 26.65 -11.21 34.53
N GLU A 143 27.36 -12.31 34.83
CA GLU A 143 27.60 -13.38 33.87
C GLU A 143 26.31 -14.10 33.45
N ALA A 144 25.34 -14.27 34.34
CA ALA A 144 24.06 -14.90 34.05
C ALA A 144 23.22 -14.05 33.08
N GLU A 145 23.16 -12.71 33.30
CA GLU A 145 22.52 -11.77 32.37
C GLU A 145 23.20 -11.76 31.02
N ARG A 146 24.53 -11.75 31.01
CA ARG A 146 25.30 -11.80 29.77
C ARG A 146 25.07 -13.06 28.98
N ALA A 147 25.06 -14.21 29.64
CA ALA A 147 24.78 -15.50 28.98
C ALA A 147 23.37 -15.56 28.38
N LYS A 148 22.37 -14.96 29.07
CA LYS A 148 21.01 -14.82 28.52
C LYS A 148 20.96 -13.87 27.33
N ALA A 149 21.61 -12.71 27.43
CA ALA A 149 21.67 -11.72 26.36
C ALA A 149 22.34 -12.27 25.10
N LEU A 150 23.42 -13.04 25.24
CA LEU A 150 24.10 -13.70 24.12
C LEU A 150 23.20 -14.71 23.39
N ARG A 151 22.41 -15.49 24.13
CA ARG A 151 21.42 -16.38 23.49
C ARG A 151 20.36 -15.60 22.71
N ASN A 152 19.84 -14.53 23.30
CA ASN A 152 18.86 -13.67 22.62
C ASN A 152 19.45 -13.01 21.37
N GLN A 153 20.72 -12.61 21.42
CA GLN A 153 21.43 -12.04 20.27
C GLN A 153 21.61 -13.07 19.15
N ALA A 154 21.97 -14.31 19.48
CA ALA A 154 22.08 -15.38 18.49
C ALA A 154 20.74 -15.64 17.77
N GLU A 155 19.63 -15.70 18.52
CA GLU A 155 18.29 -15.81 17.95
C GLU A 155 17.90 -14.60 17.09
N ALA A 156 18.33 -13.40 17.48
CA ALA A 156 18.07 -12.19 16.70
C ALA A 156 18.84 -12.19 15.37
N LEU A 157 20.10 -12.64 15.39
CA LEU A 157 20.91 -12.80 14.17
C LEU A 157 20.30 -13.80 13.18
N GLU A 158 19.79 -14.94 13.66
CA GLU A 158 19.09 -15.91 12.82
C GLU A 158 17.86 -15.27 12.14
N ARG A 159 17.09 -14.45 12.87
CA ARG A 159 15.95 -13.74 12.30
C ARG A 159 16.37 -12.71 11.26
N VAL A 160 17.50 -12.04 11.45
CA VAL A 160 18.04 -11.10 10.43
C VAL A 160 18.37 -11.86 9.16
N ASP A 161 19.04 -13.01 9.25
CA ASP A 161 19.41 -13.82 8.07
C ASP A 161 18.16 -14.33 7.34
N GLU A 162 17.16 -14.82 8.08
CA GLU A 162 15.90 -15.26 7.50
C GLU A 162 15.16 -14.10 6.78
N ALA A 163 15.11 -12.92 7.41
CA ALA A 163 14.44 -11.76 6.84
C ALA A 163 15.17 -11.24 5.60
N LYS A 164 16.50 -11.19 5.61
CA LYS A 164 17.33 -10.88 4.45
C LYS A 164 17.11 -11.88 3.32
N GLN A 165 17.02 -13.17 3.62
CA GLN A 165 16.75 -14.19 2.61
C GLN A 165 15.37 -14.01 1.97
N ARG A 166 14.34 -13.71 2.73
CA ARG A 166 13.01 -13.38 2.19
C ARG A 166 13.06 -12.17 1.25
N LEU A 167 13.81 -11.14 1.63
CA LEU A 167 13.99 -9.95 0.79
C LEU A 167 14.70 -10.28 -0.52
N ARG A 168 15.76 -11.10 -0.50
CA ARG A 168 16.42 -11.60 -1.73
C ARG A 168 15.46 -12.34 -2.65
N VAL A 169 14.61 -13.21 -2.08
CA VAL A 169 13.61 -13.96 -2.85
C VAL A 169 12.60 -13.02 -3.49
N ALA A 170 12.05 -12.06 -2.73
CA ALA A 170 11.10 -11.08 -3.27
C ALA A 170 11.70 -10.27 -4.43
N ARG A 171 12.94 -9.81 -4.29
CA ARG A 171 13.66 -9.07 -5.34
C ARG A 171 13.99 -9.94 -6.56
N SER A 172 14.25 -11.23 -6.37
CA SER A 172 14.51 -12.16 -7.48
C SER A 172 13.29 -12.31 -8.41
N PHE A 173 12.06 -12.27 -7.88
CA PHE A 173 10.85 -12.28 -8.70
C PHE A 173 10.70 -11.00 -9.52
N ILE A 174 11.01 -9.83 -8.94
CA ILE A 174 10.98 -8.55 -9.66
C ILE A 174 11.98 -8.58 -10.82
N ARG A 175 13.23 -9.03 -10.58
CA ARG A 175 14.26 -9.16 -11.63
C ARG A 175 13.84 -10.13 -12.72
N ARG A 176 13.36 -11.32 -12.34
CA ARG A 176 12.92 -12.33 -13.30
C ARG A 176 11.89 -11.80 -14.30
N ASP A 177 10.99 -10.95 -13.83
CA ASP A 177 9.95 -10.35 -14.66
C ASP A 177 10.35 -8.97 -15.23
N ARG A 178 11.65 -8.63 -15.17
CA ARG A 178 12.23 -7.37 -15.70
C ARG A 178 11.61 -6.11 -15.11
N GLY A 179 11.16 -6.19 -13.84
CA GLY A 179 10.64 -5.04 -13.11
C GLY A 179 11.76 -4.16 -12.56
N LEU A 180 11.43 -2.89 -12.30
CA LEU A 180 12.33 -1.98 -11.61
C LEU A 180 12.42 -2.37 -10.13
N LEU A 181 13.65 -2.56 -9.66
CA LEU A 181 13.92 -2.88 -8.26
C LEU A 181 13.66 -1.66 -7.38
N PRO A 182 12.91 -1.80 -6.29
CA PRO A 182 12.77 -0.72 -5.30
C PRO A 182 14.10 -0.41 -4.62
N TYR A 183 14.19 0.82 -4.11
CA TYR A 183 15.32 1.27 -3.30
C TYR A 183 15.59 0.31 -2.12
N LEU A 184 16.87 0.11 -1.82
CA LEU A 184 17.35 -0.55 -0.62
C LEU A 184 18.12 0.44 0.27
N PRO A 185 17.90 0.41 1.59
CA PRO A 185 18.76 1.13 2.53
C PRO A 185 20.23 0.64 2.44
N PRO A 186 21.23 1.51 2.69
CA PRO A 186 22.64 1.14 2.63
C PRO A 186 23.03 -0.05 3.50
N GLU A 187 22.33 -0.23 4.64
CA GLU A 187 22.53 -1.33 5.59
C GLU A 187 22.16 -2.72 5.02
N LEU A 188 21.40 -2.71 3.92
CA LEU A 188 20.95 -3.89 3.19
C LEU A 188 21.58 -4.01 1.79
N ALA A 189 22.65 -3.27 1.50
CA ALA A 189 23.33 -3.31 0.21
C ALA A 189 23.86 -4.70 -0.14
N ASP A 190 24.12 -5.56 0.85
CA ASP A 190 24.54 -6.95 0.67
C ASP A 190 23.45 -7.88 0.08
N ILE A 191 22.22 -7.40 0.00
CA ILE A 191 21.10 -8.13 -0.63
C ILE A 191 21.30 -8.25 -2.15
N ASP A 192 21.82 -7.20 -2.78
CA ASP A 192 22.04 -7.10 -4.23
C ASP A 192 23.49 -6.66 -4.53
N PRO A 193 24.47 -7.51 -4.30
CA PRO A 193 25.89 -7.15 -4.48
C PRO A 193 26.25 -6.78 -5.93
N ASP A 194 25.45 -7.19 -6.91
CA ASP A 194 25.71 -6.95 -8.34
C ASP A 194 25.10 -5.66 -8.89
N ASP A 195 24.30 -4.93 -8.10
CA ASP A 195 23.62 -3.69 -8.54
C ASP A 195 24.55 -2.44 -8.49
N SER A 196 25.82 -2.59 -8.19
CA SER A 196 26.82 -1.52 -8.20
C SER A 196 27.42 -1.23 -9.58
N SER A 197 26.81 -1.71 -10.68
CA SER A 197 27.18 -1.32 -12.04
C SER A 197 26.51 0.03 -12.39
N PRO A 198 27.28 1.08 -12.76
CA PRO A 198 26.79 2.44 -13.00
C PRO A 198 26.09 2.66 -14.36
N ASP A 199 25.58 1.61 -15.02
CA ASP A 199 25.18 1.67 -16.44
C ASP A 199 23.64 1.70 -16.69
N ALA A 200 22.80 2.02 -15.69
CA ALA A 200 21.34 2.08 -15.88
C ALA A 200 20.74 3.50 -15.91
N THR A 201 21.56 4.56 -16.16
CA THR A 201 21.07 5.95 -16.12
C THR A 201 21.05 6.65 -17.50
N GLU A 202 21.24 5.95 -18.59
CA GLU A 202 21.05 6.52 -19.93
C GLU A 202 20.12 5.63 -20.75
N GLU A 203 18.83 5.97 -20.77
CA GLU A 203 17.86 5.79 -21.86
C GLU A 203 16.41 5.82 -21.37
N ILE A 204 15.98 6.94 -20.77
CA ILE A 204 14.58 7.38 -20.88
C ILE A 204 14.59 8.88 -21.13
N ALA A 205 14.95 9.24 -22.35
CA ALA A 205 14.61 10.51 -22.97
C ALA A 205 13.90 10.17 -24.28
N LEU A 206 12.55 10.08 -24.22
CA LEU A 206 11.64 10.31 -25.36
C LEU A 206 10.23 10.53 -24.82
#